data_ad77132eac650d64d01153de5b023ef3
#
_entry.id   ad77132eac650d64d01153de5b023ef3
#
_cell.length_a   1.000
_cell.length_b   1.000
_cell.length_c   1.000
_cell.angle_alpha   90.00
_cell.angle_beta   90.00
_cell.angle_gamma   90.00
#
_symmetry.space_group_name_H-M   'P 1'
#
loop_
_entity.id
_entity.type
_entity.pdbx_description
1 polymer ?
#
loop_
_entity_poly.entity_id
_entity_poly.type
_entity_poly.pdbx_seq_one_letter_code
_entity_poly.pdbx_strand_id
1 'polypeptide(L)'
;MNIVEKTFQTIGVLQTRPKTTLIVLHHAYATNCTVEDIDRWHKNRGWCKIGYQFFVRKDGTTYRGREENAVGAHAYGYNSISIGICAEGNYDVEQMPEAQKNAIIELVTYLKNKYGITEVKKHKDLNNTRCPGANYPFDEIVAKANGNVEFTTINPIEAKSSESRSENVAANNLVKELQHELNVQKNAGLVEDGIFGPKTENAMINVRLGARGNITKIIQKALIKKGYSIYGGIDGIFGKDTDRRVRDFQRNNGLASDGIVGTKTIEKLLK
;
A
#
# COMPACT_ATOMS: atom_id res chain seq x y z
N MET A 1 -5.57 6.40 -3.13
CA MET A 1 -4.21 5.82 -3.18
C MET A 1 -3.25 6.68 -2.38
N ASN A 2 -2.45 6.10 -1.50
CA ASN A 2 -1.40 6.80 -0.76
C ASN A 2 -0.03 6.34 -1.27
N ILE A 3 0.78 7.26 -1.81
CA ILE A 3 2.14 6.99 -2.26
C ILE A 3 3.11 7.51 -1.21
N VAL A 4 3.93 6.62 -0.68
CA VAL A 4 4.98 6.98 0.27
C VAL A 4 6.16 7.57 -0.50
N GLU A 5 6.43 8.85 -0.26
CA GLU A 5 7.57 9.53 -0.85
C GLU A 5 8.86 9.13 -0.12
N LYS A 6 9.82 8.61 -0.87
CA LYS A 6 11.16 8.27 -0.38
C LYS A 6 12.20 9.07 -1.14
N THR A 7 13.08 9.73 -0.40
CA THR A 7 14.22 10.42 -1.00
C THR A 7 15.40 9.47 -1.13
N PHE A 8 15.81 9.19 -2.36
CA PHE A 8 17.02 8.43 -2.66
C PHE A 8 18.07 9.37 -3.23
N GLN A 9 19.30 9.24 -2.74
CA GLN A 9 20.42 9.97 -3.33
C GLN A 9 20.57 9.54 -4.80
N THR A 10 20.56 10.49 -5.71
CA THR A 10 20.78 10.28 -7.14
C THR A 10 22.27 10.43 -7.46
N ILE A 11 22.84 9.46 -8.17
CA ILE A 11 24.18 9.51 -8.70
C ILE A 11 24.09 10.00 -10.15
N GLY A 12 24.59 11.22 -10.42
CA GLY A 12 24.47 11.84 -11.75
C GLY A 12 23.12 12.56 -11.95
N VAL A 13 22.68 12.65 -13.19
CA VAL A 13 21.50 13.43 -13.62
C VAL A 13 20.43 12.53 -14.19
N LEU A 14 19.19 12.70 -13.75
CA LEU A 14 18.03 12.06 -14.37
C LEU A 14 17.49 12.92 -15.50
N GLN A 15 17.23 12.28 -16.63
CA GLN A 15 16.57 12.93 -17.76
C GLN A 15 15.07 12.96 -17.55
N THR A 16 14.39 14.03 -17.96
CA THR A 16 12.95 14.12 -17.99
C THR A 16 12.38 13.25 -19.12
N ARG A 17 11.36 12.47 -18.85
CA ARG A 17 10.68 11.65 -19.87
C ARG A 17 9.85 12.56 -20.76
N PRO A 18 10.04 12.49 -22.12
CA PRO A 18 9.37 13.41 -23.06
C PRO A 18 7.87 13.13 -23.18
N LYS A 19 7.45 11.89 -23.02
CA LYS A 19 6.04 11.46 -23.04
C LYS A 19 5.84 10.20 -22.20
N THR A 20 4.60 9.95 -21.81
CA THR A 20 4.22 8.75 -21.08
C THR A 20 3.05 8.09 -21.79
N THR A 21 3.29 6.94 -22.42
CA THR A 21 2.29 6.21 -23.23
C THR A 21 2.13 4.76 -22.79
N LEU A 22 3.00 4.28 -21.89
CA LEU A 22 3.09 2.88 -21.53
C LEU A 22 3.31 2.71 -20.03
N ILE A 23 2.65 1.72 -19.44
CA ILE A 23 2.98 1.19 -18.12
C ILE A 23 3.59 -0.19 -18.28
N VAL A 24 4.70 -0.44 -17.59
CA VAL A 24 5.36 -1.75 -17.60
C VAL A 24 5.34 -2.33 -16.19
N LEU A 25 4.78 -3.54 -16.06
CA LEU A 25 4.69 -4.26 -14.79
C LEU A 25 5.87 -5.23 -14.64
N HIS A 26 6.47 -5.18 -13.44
CA HIS A 26 7.64 -5.95 -13.05
C HIS A 26 7.44 -6.63 -11.71
N HIS A 27 8.28 -7.64 -11.41
CA HIS A 27 8.53 -8.13 -10.08
C HIS A 27 9.99 -7.91 -9.67
N ALA A 28 10.27 -7.91 -8.38
CA ALA A 28 11.61 -7.73 -7.84
C ALA A 28 12.52 -8.95 -8.04
N TYR A 29 11.95 -10.11 -8.37
CA TYR A 29 12.63 -11.41 -8.40
C TYR A 29 13.24 -11.79 -7.03
N ALA A 30 12.68 -11.25 -5.96
CA ALA A 30 13.07 -11.49 -4.56
C ALA A 30 11.82 -11.61 -3.70
N THR A 31 11.69 -12.70 -2.96
CA THR A 31 10.52 -13.02 -2.14
C THR A 31 10.29 -12.01 -1.02
N ASN A 32 11.34 -11.33 -0.59
CA ASN A 32 11.28 -10.26 0.41
C ASN A 32 12.37 -9.22 0.10
N CYS A 33 11.95 -7.97 -0.11
CA CYS A 33 12.88 -6.86 -0.31
C CYS A 33 12.17 -5.53 -0.03
N THR A 34 12.95 -4.53 0.31
CA THR A 34 12.49 -3.16 0.49
C THR A 34 12.79 -2.31 -0.75
N VAL A 35 12.19 -1.13 -0.82
CA VAL A 35 12.49 -0.18 -1.89
C VAL A 35 13.95 0.30 -1.84
N GLU A 36 14.53 0.34 -0.64
CA GLU A 36 15.95 0.65 -0.40
C GLU A 36 16.87 -0.45 -0.93
N ASP A 37 16.47 -1.72 -0.82
CA ASP A 37 17.21 -2.84 -1.39
C ASP A 37 17.26 -2.74 -2.91
N ILE A 38 16.13 -2.43 -3.55
CA ILE A 38 16.07 -2.22 -4.99
C ILE A 38 16.98 -1.05 -5.41
N ASP A 39 16.94 0.08 -4.69
CA ASP A 39 17.82 1.23 -4.98
C ASP A 39 19.29 0.84 -4.88
N ARG A 40 19.68 0.16 -3.80
CA ARG A 40 21.04 -0.33 -3.58
C ARG A 40 21.48 -1.29 -4.70
N TRP A 41 20.64 -2.26 -5.07
CA TRP A 41 20.98 -3.24 -6.12
C TRP A 41 21.15 -2.56 -7.48
N HIS A 42 20.34 -1.55 -7.78
CA HIS A 42 20.44 -0.80 -9.03
C HIS A 42 21.69 0.09 -9.05
N LYS A 43 22.03 0.75 -7.95
CA LYS A 43 23.28 1.52 -7.82
C LYS A 43 24.52 0.64 -7.95
N ASN A 44 24.50 -0.57 -7.39
CA ASN A 44 25.57 -1.54 -7.55
C ASN A 44 25.79 -2.00 -9.00
N ARG A 45 24.77 -1.82 -9.86
CA ARG A 45 24.87 -2.02 -11.34
C ARG A 45 25.31 -0.76 -12.07
N GLY A 46 25.68 0.31 -11.38
CA GLY A 46 26.09 1.59 -11.97
C GLY A 46 24.93 2.50 -12.39
N TRP A 47 23.70 2.22 -11.95
CA TRP A 47 22.54 3.08 -12.26
C TRP A 47 22.46 4.26 -11.29
N CYS A 48 21.85 5.37 -11.76
CA CYS A 48 21.73 6.61 -10.98
C CYS A 48 21.00 6.44 -9.65
N LYS A 49 19.99 5.61 -9.63
CA LYS A 49 19.14 5.22 -8.49
C LYS A 49 18.19 4.10 -8.92
N ILE A 50 17.23 3.73 -8.06
CA ILE A 50 16.16 2.80 -8.41
C ILE A 50 15.60 3.08 -9.81
N GLY A 51 15.45 2.04 -10.64
CA GLY A 51 15.02 2.17 -12.04
C GLY A 51 13.54 2.35 -12.23
N TYR A 52 12.73 1.90 -11.26
CA TYR A 52 11.27 1.94 -11.30
C TYR A 52 10.73 3.25 -10.72
N GLN A 53 9.68 3.79 -11.32
CA GLN A 53 8.98 4.95 -10.77
C GLN A 53 8.20 4.58 -9.51
N PHE A 54 7.68 3.35 -9.45
CA PHE A 54 6.93 2.88 -8.29
C PHE A 54 7.38 1.48 -7.88
N PHE A 55 7.34 1.26 -6.56
CA PHE A 55 7.56 -0.04 -5.95
C PHE A 55 6.40 -0.34 -4.99
N VAL A 56 5.78 -1.51 -5.15
CA VAL A 56 4.61 -1.91 -4.35
C VAL A 56 4.99 -3.11 -3.49
N ARG A 57 4.84 -2.97 -2.17
CA ARG A 57 5.09 -4.01 -1.19
C ARG A 57 3.95 -5.03 -1.14
N LYS A 58 4.23 -6.21 -0.58
CA LYS A 58 3.24 -7.28 -0.38
C LYS A 58 2.05 -6.85 0.49
N ASP A 59 2.24 -5.90 1.41
CA ASP A 59 1.20 -5.31 2.24
C ASP A 59 0.37 -4.21 1.53
N GLY A 60 0.64 -3.95 0.26
CA GLY A 60 0.00 -2.92 -0.55
C GLY A 60 0.62 -1.53 -0.42
N THR A 61 1.62 -1.33 0.43
CA THR A 61 2.31 -0.04 0.54
C THR A 61 3.00 0.30 -0.78
N THR A 62 2.64 1.44 -1.36
CA THR A 62 3.21 1.94 -2.62
C THR A 62 4.24 3.02 -2.35
N TYR A 63 5.45 2.84 -2.84
CA TYR A 63 6.54 3.81 -2.74
C TYR A 63 6.83 4.47 -4.08
N ARG A 64 7.13 5.78 -4.06
CA ARG A 64 7.81 6.42 -5.17
C ARG A 64 9.31 6.10 -5.10
N GLY A 65 9.80 5.47 -6.14
CA GLY A 65 11.22 5.13 -6.26
C GLY A 65 12.00 6.19 -7.04
N ARG A 66 11.82 6.20 -8.37
CA ARG A 66 12.35 7.26 -9.26
C ARG A 66 11.28 8.35 -9.42
N GLU A 67 11.69 9.56 -9.72
CA GLU A 67 10.78 10.67 -10.03
C GLU A 67 9.81 10.24 -11.16
N GLU A 68 8.53 10.53 -10.98
CA GLU A 68 7.48 10.03 -11.86
C GLU A 68 7.65 10.47 -13.32
N ASN A 69 8.17 11.69 -13.50
CA ASN A 69 8.45 12.28 -14.82
C ASN A 69 9.85 11.96 -15.38
N ALA A 70 10.69 11.23 -14.63
CA ALA A 70 12.03 10.89 -15.09
C ALA A 70 12.01 9.67 -16.05
N VAL A 71 13.00 9.64 -16.94
CA VAL A 71 13.30 8.44 -17.75
C VAL A 71 13.66 7.29 -16.82
N GLY A 72 12.98 6.16 -16.96
CA GLY A 72 13.20 4.96 -16.16
C GLY A 72 14.53 4.25 -16.46
N ALA A 73 14.80 3.20 -15.69
CA ALA A 73 15.85 2.22 -16.01
C ALA A 73 15.28 0.82 -15.69
N HIS A 74 14.25 0.39 -16.43
CA HIS A 74 13.52 -0.85 -16.14
C HIS A 74 13.12 -1.66 -17.38
N ALA A 75 13.02 -1.03 -18.56
CA ALA A 75 12.70 -1.71 -19.82
C ALA A 75 13.54 -1.09 -20.95
N TYR A 76 14.54 -1.84 -21.41
CA TYR A 76 15.45 -1.36 -22.46
C TYR A 76 14.67 -1.01 -23.74
N GLY A 77 14.95 0.16 -24.33
CA GLY A 77 14.25 0.69 -25.50
C GLY A 77 12.94 1.40 -25.19
N TYR A 78 12.36 1.22 -23.99
CA TYR A 78 11.04 1.77 -23.63
C TYR A 78 11.09 2.74 -22.45
N ASN A 79 12.24 2.94 -21.80
CA ASN A 79 12.38 3.78 -20.60
C ASN A 79 11.95 5.24 -20.81
N SER A 80 12.11 5.77 -22.04
CA SER A 80 11.76 7.17 -22.36
C SER A 80 10.27 7.42 -22.59
N ILE A 81 9.45 6.37 -22.64
CA ILE A 81 8.01 6.47 -22.87
C ILE A 81 7.17 5.74 -21.84
N SER A 82 7.79 5.06 -20.87
CA SER A 82 7.08 4.20 -19.94
C SER A 82 7.31 4.55 -18.46
N ILE A 83 6.32 4.18 -17.66
CA ILE A 83 6.39 4.11 -16.20
C ILE A 83 6.56 2.65 -15.79
N GLY A 84 7.58 2.36 -14.98
CA GLY A 84 7.81 1.05 -14.41
C GLY A 84 7.20 0.93 -13.01
N ILE A 85 6.38 -0.10 -12.81
CA ILE A 85 5.85 -0.50 -11.52
C ILE A 85 6.45 -1.85 -11.15
N CYS A 86 7.19 -1.91 -10.05
CA CYS A 86 7.80 -3.14 -9.55
C CYS A 86 7.06 -3.62 -8.30
N ALA A 87 6.60 -4.87 -8.34
CA ALA A 87 6.04 -5.56 -7.19
C ALA A 87 7.15 -6.26 -6.39
N GLU A 88 7.16 -6.11 -5.05
CA GLU A 88 7.93 -6.98 -4.17
C GLU A 88 7.47 -8.42 -4.38
N GLY A 89 8.40 -9.33 -4.60
CA GLY A 89 8.06 -10.73 -4.76
C GLY A 89 8.83 -11.43 -5.89
N ASN A 90 8.77 -12.75 -5.89
CA ASN A 90 9.21 -13.62 -6.98
C ASN A 90 8.01 -14.42 -7.50
N TYR A 91 7.30 -13.88 -8.47
CA TYR A 91 6.11 -14.50 -9.04
C TYR A 91 6.38 -15.58 -10.09
N ASP A 92 7.58 -16.12 -10.09
CA ASP A 92 7.84 -17.44 -10.68
C ASP A 92 7.51 -18.57 -9.71
N VAL A 93 7.53 -18.30 -8.37
CA VAL A 93 7.42 -19.34 -7.33
C VAL A 93 6.36 -19.04 -6.26
N GLU A 94 5.87 -17.81 -6.15
CA GLU A 94 4.87 -17.43 -5.14
C GLU A 94 3.62 -16.79 -5.78
N GLN A 95 2.55 -16.65 -4.99
CA GLN A 95 1.32 -15.97 -5.39
C GLN A 95 1.31 -14.54 -4.85
N MET A 96 0.72 -13.61 -5.61
CA MET A 96 0.62 -12.22 -5.21
C MET A 96 -0.47 -12.04 -4.15
N PRO A 97 -0.15 -11.44 -2.98
CA PRO A 97 -1.16 -11.10 -1.99
C PRO A 97 -2.21 -10.12 -2.53
N GLU A 98 -3.47 -10.27 -2.10
CA GLU A 98 -4.56 -9.40 -2.52
C GLU A 98 -4.30 -7.91 -2.24
N ALA A 99 -3.69 -7.58 -1.09
CA ALA A 99 -3.36 -6.21 -0.74
C ALA A 99 -2.43 -5.57 -1.78
N GLN A 100 -1.41 -6.29 -2.23
CA GLN A 100 -0.48 -5.82 -3.25
C GLN A 100 -1.15 -5.73 -4.62
N LYS A 101 -1.94 -6.74 -5.01
CA LYS A 101 -2.68 -6.75 -6.27
C LYS A 101 -3.61 -5.55 -6.36
N ASN A 102 -4.39 -5.29 -5.31
CA ASN A 102 -5.30 -4.15 -5.25
C ASN A 102 -4.58 -2.80 -5.32
N ALA A 103 -3.43 -2.66 -4.65
CA ALA A 103 -2.61 -1.46 -4.73
C ALA A 103 -2.05 -1.23 -6.15
N ILE A 104 -1.65 -2.29 -6.85
CA ILE A 104 -1.20 -2.20 -8.24
C ILE A 104 -2.35 -1.82 -9.18
N ILE A 105 -3.55 -2.39 -9.00
CA ILE A 105 -4.75 -2.03 -9.77
C ILE A 105 -5.06 -0.54 -9.59
N GLU A 106 -5.08 -0.05 -8.36
CA GLU A 106 -5.33 1.36 -8.04
C GLU A 106 -4.29 2.28 -8.67
N LEU A 107 -2.99 1.90 -8.59
CA LEU A 107 -1.89 2.65 -9.18
C LEU A 107 -1.96 2.68 -10.72
N VAL A 108 -2.23 1.55 -11.36
CA VAL A 108 -2.40 1.45 -12.82
C VAL A 108 -3.57 2.31 -13.27
N THR A 109 -4.71 2.24 -12.59
CA THR A 109 -5.90 3.08 -12.87
C THR A 109 -5.58 4.57 -12.75
N TYR A 110 -4.92 4.97 -11.67
CA TYR A 110 -4.47 6.36 -11.47
C TYR A 110 -3.58 6.84 -12.60
N LEU A 111 -2.55 6.08 -12.98
CA LEU A 111 -1.60 6.45 -14.03
C LEU A 111 -2.24 6.48 -15.42
N LYS A 112 -3.14 5.54 -15.71
CA LYS A 112 -3.91 5.55 -16.97
C LYS A 112 -4.73 6.83 -17.09
N ASN A 113 -5.44 7.21 -16.06
CA ASN A 113 -6.26 8.42 -16.04
C ASN A 113 -5.40 9.69 -16.13
N LYS A 114 -4.29 9.74 -15.39
CA LYS A 114 -3.39 10.90 -15.35
C LYS A 114 -2.70 11.20 -16.68
N TYR A 115 -2.28 10.16 -17.39
CA TYR A 115 -1.47 10.30 -18.62
C TYR A 115 -2.21 9.91 -19.89
N GLY A 116 -3.47 9.48 -19.81
CA GLY A 116 -4.22 8.96 -20.96
C GLY A 116 -3.64 7.65 -21.52
N ILE A 117 -3.03 6.82 -20.65
CA ILE A 117 -2.35 5.59 -21.07
C ILE A 117 -3.40 4.51 -21.37
N THR A 118 -3.33 3.94 -22.56
CA THR A 118 -4.16 2.79 -22.96
C THR A 118 -3.42 1.46 -22.85
N GLU A 119 -2.09 1.49 -22.85
CA GLU A 119 -1.24 0.32 -22.97
C GLU A 119 -0.53 -0.03 -21.66
N VAL A 120 -0.74 -1.27 -21.20
CA VAL A 120 -0.01 -1.87 -20.07
C VAL A 120 0.62 -3.15 -20.55
N LYS A 121 1.91 -3.37 -20.29
CA LYS A 121 2.68 -4.54 -20.75
C LYS A 121 3.38 -5.23 -19.59
N LYS A 122 3.60 -6.53 -19.73
CA LYS A 122 4.57 -7.30 -18.94
C LYS A 122 5.98 -6.94 -19.44
N HIS A 123 6.98 -6.91 -18.57
CA HIS A 123 8.36 -6.68 -19.00
C HIS A 123 8.80 -7.68 -20.07
N LYS A 124 8.40 -8.95 -19.96
CA LYS A 124 8.72 -10.00 -20.95
C LYS A 124 8.11 -9.78 -22.33
N ASP A 125 7.08 -8.94 -22.46
CA ASP A 125 6.48 -8.62 -23.76
C ASP A 125 7.35 -7.62 -24.55
N LEU A 126 8.31 -6.96 -23.88
CA LEU A 126 9.16 -5.92 -24.42
C LEU A 126 10.64 -6.34 -24.54
N ASN A 127 11.10 -7.16 -23.61
CA ASN A 127 12.50 -7.59 -23.52
C ASN A 127 12.59 -9.10 -23.24
N ASN A 128 13.71 -9.71 -23.60
CA ASN A 128 13.96 -11.13 -23.32
C ASN A 128 14.21 -11.36 -21.82
N THR A 129 13.15 -11.62 -21.09
CA THR A 129 13.14 -11.83 -19.64
C THR A 129 11.92 -12.65 -19.21
N ARG A 130 11.93 -13.25 -18.02
CA ARG A 130 10.77 -13.93 -17.41
C ARG A 130 9.86 -12.98 -16.60
N CYS A 131 10.33 -11.76 -16.32
CA CYS A 131 9.62 -10.76 -15.54
C CYS A 131 8.27 -10.39 -16.20
N PRO A 132 7.18 -10.30 -15.45
CA PRO A 132 7.05 -10.28 -13.98
C PRO A 132 6.84 -11.67 -13.33
N GLY A 133 7.04 -12.78 -14.03
CA GLY A 133 6.85 -14.14 -13.52
C GLY A 133 5.55 -14.80 -13.99
N ALA A 134 5.53 -16.14 -13.92
CA ALA A 134 4.39 -16.94 -14.43
C ALA A 134 3.12 -16.76 -13.59
N ASN A 135 3.27 -16.60 -12.27
CA ASN A 135 2.17 -16.46 -11.32
C ASN A 135 1.74 -14.98 -11.10
N TYR A 136 2.30 -14.03 -11.88
CA TYR A 136 1.91 -12.63 -11.77
C TYR A 136 0.49 -12.44 -12.34
N PRO A 137 -0.50 -11.93 -11.59
CA PRO A 137 -1.90 -11.85 -12.01
C PRO A 137 -2.16 -10.67 -12.96
N PHE A 138 -1.39 -10.60 -14.05
CA PHE A 138 -1.35 -9.46 -14.96
C PHE A 138 -2.71 -9.19 -15.60
N ASP A 139 -3.36 -10.24 -16.13
CA ASP A 139 -4.58 -10.07 -16.90
C ASP A 139 -5.75 -9.61 -16.00
N GLU A 140 -5.79 -10.10 -14.76
CA GLU A 140 -6.73 -9.64 -13.73
C GLU A 140 -6.47 -8.17 -13.36
N ILE A 141 -5.21 -7.78 -13.15
CA ILE A 141 -4.84 -6.40 -12.82
C ILE A 141 -5.27 -5.44 -13.94
N VAL A 142 -4.98 -5.79 -15.18
CA VAL A 142 -5.30 -4.93 -16.33
C VAL A 142 -6.81 -4.87 -16.57
N ALA A 143 -7.53 -5.99 -16.46
CA ALA A 143 -8.99 -6.02 -16.60
C ALA A 143 -9.68 -5.13 -15.56
N LYS A 144 -9.29 -5.26 -14.29
CA LYS A 144 -9.84 -4.43 -13.20
C LYS A 144 -9.47 -2.96 -13.34
N ALA A 145 -8.25 -2.64 -13.76
CA ALA A 145 -7.81 -1.26 -14.00
C ALA A 145 -8.50 -0.61 -15.22
N ASN A 146 -9.08 -1.39 -16.14
CA ASN A 146 -9.87 -0.92 -17.27
C ASN A 146 -11.36 -0.70 -16.95
N GLY A 147 -11.79 -0.99 -15.71
CA GLY A 147 -13.20 -0.93 -15.34
C GLY A 147 -14.03 -2.11 -15.87
N ASN A 148 -13.40 -3.13 -16.48
CA ASN A 148 -14.03 -4.38 -16.88
C ASN A 148 -14.14 -5.32 -15.65
N VAL A 149 -15.01 -4.95 -14.71
CA VAL A 149 -15.44 -5.86 -13.66
C VAL A 149 -16.87 -6.25 -13.99
N GLU A 150 -17.09 -7.48 -14.44
CA GLU A 150 -18.37 -8.14 -14.22
C GLU A 150 -18.55 -8.28 -12.70
N PHE A 151 -19.20 -7.29 -12.11
CA PHE A 151 -19.83 -7.51 -10.82
C PHE A 151 -20.95 -8.52 -11.06
N THR A 152 -20.80 -9.72 -10.53
CA THR A 152 -21.97 -10.60 -10.33
C THR A 152 -23.03 -9.76 -9.64
N THR A 153 -24.07 -9.51 -10.39
CA THR A 153 -25.23 -8.71 -10.04
C THR A 153 -25.86 -9.20 -8.75
N ILE A 154 -25.83 -8.37 -7.74
CA ILE A 154 -26.92 -8.30 -6.77
C ILE A 154 -27.65 -6.98 -7.09
N ASN A 155 -28.96 -7.11 -7.37
CA ASN A 155 -29.85 -6.11 -7.91
C ASN A 155 -29.77 -4.70 -7.28
N PRO A 156 -30.07 -3.63 -8.05
CA PRO A 156 -29.96 -2.26 -7.59
C PRO A 156 -31.20 -1.87 -6.76
N ILE A 157 -30.98 -1.43 -5.55
CA ILE A 157 -31.93 -0.56 -4.84
C ILE A 157 -31.18 0.74 -4.51
N GLU A 158 -31.57 1.74 -5.29
CA GLU A 158 -31.54 3.18 -5.08
C GLU A 158 -30.24 3.90 -4.63
N ALA A 159 -29.79 4.75 -5.54
CA ALA A 159 -28.80 5.80 -5.33
C ALA A 159 -29.23 6.79 -4.23
N LYS A 160 -28.53 6.72 -3.10
CA LYS A 160 -28.18 7.86 -2.22
C LYS A 160 -27.17 7.38 -1.18
N SER A 161 -26.01 8.04 -1.12
CA SER A 161 -24.92 7.88 -0.13
C SER A 161 -23.67 7.09 -0.60
N SER A 162 -22.88 7.66 -1.52
CA SER A 162 -21.60 7.08 -1.96
C SER A 162 -20.41 7.41 -1.04
N GLU A 163 -20.51 8.37 -0.14
CA GLU A 163 -19.41 8.76 0.76
C GLU A 163 -19.29 7.87 2.01
N SER A 164 -20.41 7.39 2.57
CA SER A 164 -20.39 6.57 3.79
C SER A 164 -19.98 5.10 3.56
N ARG A 165 -20.00 4.62 2.30
CA ARG A 165 -19.72 3.20 1.99
C ARG A 165 -18.24 2.89 1.85
N SER A 166 -17.42 3.83 1.35
CA SER A 166 -15.96 3.67 1.25
C SER A 166 -15.27 3.74 2.63
N GLU A 167 -15.78 4.57 3.53
CA GLU A 167 -15.29 4.68 4.89
C GLU A 167 -15.55 3.40 5.72
N ASN A 168 -16.74 2.79 5.55
CA ASN A 168 -17.09 1.56 6.26
C ASN A 168 -16.28 0.33 5.80
N VAL A 169 -15.99 0.19 4.51
CA VAL A 169 -15.18 -0.94 3.99
C VAL A 169 -13.74 -0.85 4.49
N ALA A 170 -13.16 0.35 4.52
CA ALA A 170 -11.80 0.54 5.01
C ALA A 170 -11.71 0.46 6.55
N ALA A 171 -12.77 0.82 7.29
CA ALA A 171 -12.88 0.60 8.72
C ALA A 171 -12.97 -0.91 9.03
N ASN A 172 -13.80 -1.64 8.30
CA ASN A 172 -13.95 -3.08 8.43
C ASN A 172 -12.63 -3.84 8.19
N ASN A 173 -11.78 -3.37 7.27
CA ASN A 173 -10.47 -3.97 7.02
C ASN A 173 -9.49 -3.77 8.18
N LEU A 174 -9.44 -2.58 8.80
CA LEU A 174 -8.58 -2.34 9.96
C LEU A 174 -9.05 -3.11 11.19
N VAL A 175 -10.36 -3.33 11.34
CA VAL A 175 -10.89 -4.18 12.41
C VAL A 175 -10.49 -5.64 12.19
N LYS A 176 -10.54 -6.16 10.96
CA LYS A 176 -10.05 -7.51 10.64
C LYS A 176 -8.57 -7.68 10.96
N GLU A 177 -7.73 -6.71 10.54
CA GLU A 177 -6.31 -6.70 10.88
C GLU A 177 -6.10 -6.74 12.41
N LEU A 178 -6.88 -5.97 13.16
CA LEU A 178 -6.81 -5.96 14.63
C LEU A 178 -7.23 -7.29 15.24
N GLN A 179 -8.33 -7.88 14.76
CA GLN A 179 -8.80 -9.21 15.21
C GLN A 179 -7.75 -10.28 14.94
N HIS A 180 -7.15 -10.27 13.76
CA HIS A 180 -6.04 -11.15 13.41
C HIS A 180 -4.87 -11.00 14.39
N GLU A 181 -4.40 -9.79 14.63
CA GLU A 181 -3.28 -9.55 15.53
C GLU A 181 -3.58 -9.93 16.99
N LEU A 182 -4.81 -9.73 17.46
CA LEU A 182 -5.24 -10.18 18.77
C LEU A 182 -5.27 -11.72 18.87
N ASN A 183 -5.67 -12.41 17.81
CA ASN A 183 -5.59 -13.86 17.72
C ASN A 183 -4.14 -14.34 17.77
N VAL A 184 -3.25 -13.74 16.96
CA VAL A 184 -1.83 -14.12 16.90
C VAL A 184 -1.11 -13.86 18.22
N GLN A 185 -1.34 -12.70 18.85
CA GLN A 185 -0.58 -12.27 20.02
C GLN A 185 -1.15 -12.78 21.34
N LYS A 186 -2.44 -13.09 21.40
CA LYS A 186 -3.15 -13.44 22.63
C LYS A 186 -3.96 -14.74 22.54
N ASN A 187 -3.98 -15.39 21.40
CA ASN A 187 -4.86 -16.55 21.15
C ASN A 187 -6.33 -16.23 21.51
N ALA A 188 -6.82 -15.06 21.06
CA ALA A 188 -8.09 -14.49 21.51
C ALA A 188 -9.32 -15.23 20.96
N GLY A 189 -9.15 -16.12 19.96
CA GLY A 189 -10.23 -16.91 19.36
C GLY A 189 -11.33 -16.07 18.70
N LEU A 190 -10.95 -14.90 18.14
CA LEU A 190 -11.87 -13.99 17.47
C LEU A 190 -12.17 -14.46 16.06
N VAL A 191 -13.41 -14.27 15.61
CA VAL A 191 -13.74 -14.32 14.19
C VAL A 191 -13.24 -13.02 13.54
N GLU A 192 -12.48 -13.16 12.45
CA GLU A 192 -11.92 -12.02 11.71
C GLU A 192 -12.95 -11.47 10.71
N ASP A 193 -14.10 -11.00 11.25
CA ASP A 193 -15.26 -10.55 10.47
C ASP A 193 -15.23 -9.04 10.14
N GLY A 194 -14.32 -8.27 10.76
CA GLY A 194 -14.24 -6.83 10.59
C GLY A 194 -15.27 -6.05 11.42
N ILE A 195 -15.91 -6.69 12.39
CA ILE A 195 -16.88 -6.08 13.29
C ILE A 195 -16.24 -5.87 14.66
N PHE A 196 -16.10 -4.60 15.09
CA PHE A 196 -15.62 -4.28 16.43
C PHE A 196 -16.75 -4.49 17.43
N GLY A 197 -16.98 -5.75 17.81
CA GLY A 197 -18.01 -6.16 18.75
C GLY A 197 -17.44 -6.51 20.13
N PRO A 198 -18.30 -6.94 21.09
CA PRO A 198 -17.93 -7.21 22.49
C PRO A 198 -16.77 -8.20 22.66
N LYS A 199 -16.63 -9.19 21.80
CA LYS A 199 -15.50 -10.15 21.85
C LYS A 199 -14.18 -9.46 21.51
N THR A 200 -14.16 -8.63 20.45
CA THR A 200 -12.98 -7.85 20.06
C THR A 200 -12.65 -6.81 21.12
N GLU A 201 -13.67 -6.17 21.69
CA GLU A 201 -13.55 -5.23 22.79
C GLU A 201 -12.85 -5.85 24.01
N ASN A 202 -13.32 -7.02 24.46
CA ASN A 202 -12.76 -7.74 25.59
C ASN A 202 -11.34 -8.27 25.37
N ALA A 203 -10.98 -8.55 24.11
CA ALA A 203 -9.65 -9.02 23.75
C ALA A 203 -8.61 -7.88 23.62
N MET A 204 -9.08 -6.61 23.58
CA MET A 204 -8.22 -5.46 23.35
C MET A 204 -7.17 -5.27 24.46
N ILE A 205 -5.98 -4.84 24.03
CA ILE A 205 -4.87 -4.49 24.92
C ILE A 205 -4.61 -3.00 24.88
N ASN A 206 -4.08 -2.47 25.99
CA ASN A 206 -3.64 -1.08 26.04
C ASN A 206 -2.32 -0.91 25.29
N VAL A 207 -2.30 -0.06 24.27
CA VAL A 207 -1.12 0.28 23.48
C VAL A 207 -0.73 1.72 23.76
N ARG A 208 0.54 1.97 24.08
CA ARG A 208 1.05 3.28 24.51
C ARG A 208 2.50 3.49 24.10
N LEU A 209 3.03 4.66 24.40
CA LEU A 209 4.42 5.03 24.16
C LEU A 209 5.40 3.89 24.49
N GLY A 210 6.24 3.53 23.56
CA GLY A 210 7.21 2.42 23.63
C GLY A 210 6.73 1.10 23.01
N ALA A 211 5.42 0.93 22.77
CA ALA A 211 4.89 -0.25 22.11
C ALA A 211 5.42 -0.39 20.68
N ARG A 212 5.52 -1.64 20.22
CA ARG A 212 6.00 -1.97 18.86
C ARG A 212 5.17 -3.11 18.27
N GLY A 213 5.10 -3.17 16.93
CA GLY A 213 4.48 -4.28 16.21
C GLY A 213 3.24 -3.88 15.43
N ASN A 214 2.50 -4.90 14.97
CA ASN A 214 1.43 -4.71 14.01
C ASN A 214 0.20 -3.97 14.58
N ILE A 215 -0.13 -4.18 15.87
CA ILE A 215 -1.22 -3.39 16.50
C ILE A 215 -0.87 -1.89 16.49
N THR A 216 0.40 -1.52 16.71
CA THR A 216 0.85 -0.13 16.57
C THR A 216 0.71 0.36 15.12
N LYS A 217 1.04 -0.46 14.12
CA LYS A 217 0.81 -0.10 12.70
C LYS A 217 -0.67 0.14 12.41
N ILE A 218 -1.56 -0.68 12.96
CA ILE A 218 -3.02 -0.50 12.79
C ILE A 218 -3.46 0.84 13.38
N ILE A 219 -2.97 1.20 14.57
CA ILE A 219 -3.24 2.49 15.21
C ILE A 219 -2.73 3.64 14.34
N GLN A 220 -1.50 3.55 13.81
CA GLN A 220 -0.92 4.55 12.92
C GLN A 220 -1.72 4.69 11.62
N LYS A 221 -2.12 3.57 10.98
CA LYS A 221 -3.01 3.57 9.81
C LYS A 221 -4.33 4.30 10.12
N ALA A 222 -4.95 3.98 11.25
CA ALA A 222 -6.22 4.58 11.65
C ALA A 222 -6.09 6.10 11.92
N LEU A 223 -5.03 6.54 12.60
CA LEU A 223 -4.74 7.95 12.82
C LEU A 223 -4.54 8.72 11.52
N ILE A 224 -3.76 8.16 10.58
CA ILE A 224 -3.53 8.77 9.27
C ILE A 224 -4.85 8.87 8.49
N LYS A 225 -5.68 7.81 8.51
CA LYS A 225 -7.01 7.83 7.90
C LYS A 225 -7.92 8.92 8.49
N LYS A 226 -7.79 9.21 9.78
CA LYS A 226 -8.49 10.31 10.47
C LYS A 226 -7.84 11.69 10.28
N GLY A 227 -6.84 11.81 9.38
CA GLY A 227 -6.19 13.07 9.04
C GLY A 227 -5.03 13.49 9.94
N TYR A 228 -4.57 12.62 10.83
CA TYR A 228 -3.42 12.91 11.69
C TYR A 228 -2.10 12.46 11.02
N SER A 229 -1.29 13.40 10.57
CA SER A 229 0.03 13.08 10.03
C SER A 229 0.98 12.60 11.12
N ILE A 230 1.66 11.48 10.90
CA ILE A 230 2.65 10.90 11.81
C ILE A 230 4.02 11.03 11.14
N TYR A 231 4.97 11.69 11.82
CA TYR A 231 6.36 11.75 11.37
C TYR A 231 6.97 10.34 11.48
N GLY A 232 7.49 9.81 10.38
CA GLY A 232 7.93 8.42 10.26
C GLY A 232 6.88 7.46 9.69
N GLY A 233 5.63 7.90 9.53
CA GLY A 233 4.56 7.11 8.88
C GLY A 233 4.13 5.90 9.70
N ILE A 234 3.87 4.77 9.01
CA ILE A 234 3.39 3.51 9.60
C ILE A 234 4.60 2.59 9.83
N ASP A 235 5.41 2.90 10.84
CA ASP A 235 6.64 2.16 11.16
C ASP A 235 6.43 1.04 12.21
N GLY A 236 5.27 1.03 12.86
CA GLY A 236 4.96 0.09 13.94
C GLY A 236 5.66 0.41 15.25
N ILE A 237 6.18 1.62 15.41
CA ILE A 237 6.80 2.10 16.64
C ILE A 237 5.92 3.17 17.27
N PHE A 238 5.38 2.92 18.44
CA PHE A 238 4.63 3.93 19.19
C PHE A 238 5.60 4.92 19.83
N GLY A 239 6.16 5.80 18.97
CA GLY A 239 7.09 6.84 19.35
C GLY A 239 6.39 8.08 19.92
N LYS A 240 7.18 9.10 20.29
CA LYS A 240 6.67 10.38 20.83
C LYS A 240 5.68 11.08 19.88
N ASP A 241 5.88 10.95 18.56
CA ASP A 241 4.97 11.58 17.61
C ASP A 241 3.64 10.81 17.53
N THR A 242 3.65 9.49 17.51
CA THR A 242 2.43 8.66 17.60
C THR A 242 1.66 8.97 18.90
N ASP A 243 2.36 9.05 20.04
CA ASP A 243 1.74 9.43 21.33
C ASP A 243 1.05 10.80 21.26
N ARG A 244 1.74 11.80 20.69
CA ARG A 244 1.18 13.14 20.49
C ARG A 244 -0.09 13.08 19.64
N ARG A 245 -0.08 12.35 18.52
CA ARG A 245 -1.25 12.24 17.63
C ARG A 245 -2.42 11.49 18.28
N VAL A 246 -2.13 10.46 19.08
CA VAL A 246 -3.16 9.80 19.89
C VAL A 246 -3.79 10.78 20.86
N ARG A 247 -3.02 11.58 21.59
CA ARG A 247 -3.54 12.61 22.52
C ARG A 247 -4.35 13.67 21.78
N ASP A 248 -3.90 14.12 20.61
CA ASP A 248 -4.65 15.06 19.78
C ASP A 248 -5.99 14.45 19.33
N PHE A 249 -5.97 13.20 18.86
CA PHE A 249 -7.19 12.46 18.49
C PHE A 249 -8.14 12.31 19.69
N GLN A 250 -7.63 11.88 20.83
CA GLN A 250 -8.43 11.72 22.06
C GLN A 250 -9.11 13.03 22.44
N ARG A 251 -8.36 14.14 22.49
CA ARG A 251 -8.88 15.47 22.81
C ARG A 251 -9.97 15.91 21.84
N ASN A 252 -9.74 15.75 20.55
CA ASN A 252 -10.69 16.15 19.49
C ASN A 252 -11.95 15.28 19.46
N ASN A 253 -11.93 14.11 20.11
CA ASN A 253 -13.04 13.18 20.16
C ASN A 253 -13.66 13.03 21.58
N GLY A 254 -13.35 13.94 22.51
CA GLY A 254 -13.94 13.93 23.86
C GLY A 254 -13.53 12.73 24.72
N LEU A 255 -12.33 12.18 24.48
CA LEU A 255 -11.72 11.12 25.28
C LEU A 255 -10.68 11.71 26.25
N ALA A 256 -10.34 10.94 27.30
CA ALA A 256 -9.19 11.27 28.14
C ALA A 256 -7.92 11.31 27.29
N SER A 257 -7.22 12.47 27.29
CA SER A 257 -6.00 12.68 26.49
C SER A 257 -4.76 12.13 27.21
N ASP A 258 -4.76 10.80 27.44
CA ASP A 258 -3.74 10.09 28.22
C ASP A 258 -2.67 9.41 27.36
N GLY A 259 -2.83 9.41 26.03
CA GLY A 259 -1.92 8.75 25.09
C GLY A 259 -2.00 7.23 25.09
N ILE A 260 -3.00 6.65 25.78
CA ILE A 260 -3.22 5.21 25.84
C ILE A 260 -4.33 4.82 24.85
N VAL A 261 -3.99 3.96 23.89
CA VAL A 261 -4.99 3.39 22.99
C VAL A 261 -5.55 2.13 23.62
N GLY A 262 -6.56 2.32 24.46
CA GLY A 262 -7.41 1.26 24.97
C GLY A 262 -8.67 1.11 24.14
N THR A 263 -9.62 0.31 24.61
CA THR A 263 -10.85 -0.05 23.90
C THR A 263 -11.63 1.15 23.37
N LYS A 264 -11.89 2.17 24.18
CA LYS A 264 -12.65 3.37 23.78
C LYS A 264 -11.93 4.17 22.68
N THR A 265 -10.60 4.26 22.77
CA THR A 265 -9.80 5.00 21.80
C THR A 265 -9.75 4.26 20.46
N ILE A 266 -9.49 2.95 20.48
CA ILE A 266 -9.39 2.15 19.24
C ILE A 266 -10.75 2.04 18.55
N GLU A 267 -11.83 1.87 19.29
CA GLU A 267 -13.18 1.84 18.73
C GLU A 267 -13.51 3.12 17.97
N LYS A 268 -13.21 4.30 18.53
CA LYS A 268 -13.42 5.58 17.85
C LYS A 268 -12.47 5.80 16.68
N LEU A 269 -11.24 5.25 16.73
CA LEU A 269 -10.29 5.32 15.62
C LEU A 269 -10.74 4.47 14.43
N LEU A 270 -11.38 3.33 14.68
CA LEU A 270 -11.76 2.37 13.66
C LEU A 270 -13.18 2.58 13.10
N LYS A 271 -14.01 3.35 13.77
CA LYS A 271 -15.31 3.83 13.27
C LYS A 271 -15.15 5.10 12.44
#